data_0ffac4ebad5e82c90d6b13ac39d49d05
#
_entry.id   0ffac4ebad5e82c90d6b13ac39d49d05
#
_cell.length_a   1.000
_cell.length_b   1.000
_cell.length_c   1.000
_cell.angle_alpha   90.00
_cell.angle_beta   90.00
_cell.angle_gamma   90.00
#
_symmetry.space_group_name_H-M   'P 1'
#
loop_
_entity.id
_entity.type
_entity.pdbx_description
1 polymer ?
#
loop_
_entity_poly.entity_id
_entity_poly.type
_entity_poly.pdbx_seq_one_letter_code
_entity_poly.pdbx_strand_id
1 'polypeptide(L)'
;MTLFKSWFIDYEPYNRTVPNNWVEYKLSDFLPVITGKKNANVSSSIGTYPFFSCSQDITWTDEYSFEGNAILVAGNGDFNVKFYNGKFEAYQRTYVLIPHNPRFSAWLFYAVKYDLNKITAAARGSVIKFITKGNLEDFSFYAPLNLYDFDVIDQFTAINNIIASNREENACLSDLRDTLLPKLMSGELDVSDIDL
;
A
#
# COMPACT_ATOMS: atom_id res chain seq x y z
N MET A 1 -10.57 -5.58 -1.16
CA MET A 1 -10.34 -6.11 -2.52
C MET A 1 -11.63 -6.39 -3.29
N THR A 2 -12.68 -6.84 -2.61
CA THR A 2 -13.98 -7.16 -3.21
C THR A 2 -14.63 -5.95 -3.90
N LEU A 3 -14.61 -4.76 -3.27
CA LEU A 3 -15.17 -3.54 -3.87
C LEU A 3 -14.46 -3.18 -5.18
N PHE A 4 -13.12 -3.15 -5.21
CA PHE A 4 -12.36 -2.82 -6.42
C PHE A 4 -12.68 -3.79 -7.55
N LYS A 5 -12.66 -5.10 -7.23
CA LYS A 5 -12.98 -6.15 -8.21
C LYS A 5 -14.38 -5.99 -8.80
N SER A 6 -15.39 -5.83 -7.94
CA SER A 6 -16.79 -5.66 -8.37
C SER A 6 -16.99 -4.47 -9.31
N TRP A 7 -16.39 -3.32 -8.98
CA TRP A 7 -16.63 -2.09 -9.74
C TRP A 7 -15.74 -1.93 -10.97
N PHE A 8 -14.44 -2.30 -10.88
CA PHE A 8 -13.43 -1.94 -11.89
C PHE A 8 -12.89 -3.12 -12.70
N ILE A 9 -13.25 -4.35 -12.32
CA ILE A 9 -12.82 -5.56 -13.02
C ILE A 9 -14.03 -6.32 -13.57
N ASP A 10 -14.98 -6.65 -12.69
CA ASP A 10 -16.16 -7.42 -13.07
C ASP A 10 -17.30 -6.52 -13.58
N TYR A 11 -17.22 -5.20 -13.36
CA TYR A 11 -18.22 -4.21 -13.75
C TYR A 11 -19.64 -4.58 -13.31
N GLU A 12 -19.79 -5.19 -12.12
CA GLU A 12 -21.08 -5.69 -11.63
C GLU A 12 -22.18 -4.65 -11.59
N PRO A 13 -21.94 -3.38 -11.15
CA PRO A 13 -22.95 -2.32 -11.20
C PRO A 13 -23.38 -1.92 -12.63
N TYR A 14 -22.65 -2.38 -13.64
CA TYR A 14 -22.82 -2.02 -15.04
C TYR A 14 -23.11 -3.24 -15.94
N ASN A 15 -23.83 -4.22 -15.40
CA ASN A 15 -24.19 -5.45 -16.12
C ASN A 15 -22.96 -6.21 -16.69
N ARG A 16 -21.83 -6.15 -16.00
CA ARG A 16 -20.57 -6.81 -16.35
C ARG A 16 -19.97 -6.37 -17.70
N THR A 17 -20.23 -5.14 -18.07
CA THR A 17 -19.65 -4.51 -19.28
C THR A 17 -19.00 -3.19 -18.91
N VAL A 18 -17.91 -2.85 -19.61
CA VAL A 18 -17.28 -1.53 -19.43
C VAL A 18 -18.27 -0.46 -19.84
N PRO A 19 -18.63 0.51 -18.97
CA PRO A 19 -19.55 1.58 -19.32
C PRO A 19 -19.05 2.44 -20.49
N ASN A 20 -19.95 2.88 -21.36
CA ASN A 20 -19.61 3.67 -22.56
C ASN A 20 -18.93 5.02 -22.25
N ASN A 21 -19.12 5.55 -21.05
CA ASN A 21 -18.52 6.79 -20.56
C ASN A 21 -17.23 6.57 -19.78
N TRP A 22 -16.69 5.36 -19.75
CA TRP A 22 -15.39 5.07 -19.19
C TRP A 22 -14.31 5.15 -20.27
N VAL A 23 -13.13 5.61 -19.87
CA VAL A 23 -11.97 5.74 -20.73
C VAL A 23 -10.80 4.96 -20.16
N GLU A 24 -9.87 4.62 -21.01
CA GLU A 24 -8.61 4.01 -20.59
C GLU A 24 -7.66 5.09 -20.08
N TYR A 25 -7.16 4.91 -18.86
CA TYR A 25 -6.13 5.72 -18.25
C TYR A 25 -4.85 4.92 -18.10
N LYS A 26 -3.71 5.59 -18.16
CA LYS A 26 -2.43 5.06 -17.73
C LYS A 26 -2.14 5.49 -16.28
N LEU A 27 -1.37 4.68 -15.56
CA LEU A 27 -0.92 5.03 -14.22
C LEU A 27 -0.13 6.34 -14.21
N SER A 28 0.66 6.58 -15.26
CA SER A 28 1.42 7.82 -15.47
C SER A 28 0.56 9.08 -15.61
N ASP A 29 -0.75 8.97 -15.88
CA ASP A 29 -1.64 10.13 -15.93
C ASP A 29 -1.93 10.71 -14.53
N PHE A 30 -1.73 9.93 -13.49
CA PHE A 30 -2.05 10.29 -12.11
C PHE A 30 -0.82 10.61 -11.26
N LEU A 31 0.34 10.05 -11.60
CA LEU A 31 1.51 10.10 -10.74
C LEU A 31 2.83 9.88 -11.51
N PRO A 32 3.94 10.41 -11.02
CA PRO A 32 5.26 10.04 -11.49
C PRO A 32 5.66 8.68 -10.92
N VAL A 33 6.29 7.85 -11.74
CA VAL A 33 6.95 6.62 -11.26
C VAL A 33 8.40 6.95 -10.94
N ILE A 34 8.75 6.95 -9.66
CA ILE A 34 10.12 7.21 -9.19
C ILE A 34 10.64 6.01 -8.39
N THR A 35 11.95 5.92 -8.20
CA THR A 35 12.57 4.88 -7.38
C THR A 35 13.01 5.45 -6.04
N GLY A 36 13.14 4.59 -5.05
CA GLY A 36 13.82 4.92 -3.81
C GLY A 36 15.24 5.43 -4.05
N LYS A 37 15.82 6.08 -3.05
CA LYS A 37 17.10 6.79 -3.17
C LYS A 37 18.25 6.10 -2.44
N LYS A 38 17.97 5.22 -1.52
CA LYS A 38 18.97 4.63 -0.62
C LYS A 38 19.28 3.17 -0.93
N ASN A 39 20.46 2.74 -0.53
CA ASN A 39 20.82 1.33 -0.52
C ASN A 39 20.21 0.61 0.69
N ALA A 40 20.11 -0.72 0.62
CA ALA A 40 19.54 -1.51 1.70
C ALA A 40 20.33 -1.46 3.02
N ASN A 41 21.62 -1.12 2.96
CA ASN A 41 22.51 -1.04 4.11
C ASN A 41 22.22 0.13 5.08
N VAL A 42 21.35 1.07 4.71
CA VAL A 42 20.93 2.16 5.60
C VAL A 42 19.79 1.75 6.53
N SER A 43 19.19 0.58 6.29
CA SER A 43 18.09 0.09 7.11
C SER A 43 18.59 -0.55 8.40
N SER A 44 17.85 -0.35 9.47
CA SER A 44 18.09 -0.96 10.78
C SER A 44 16.79 -1.53 11.38
N SER A 45 16.90 -2.21 12.51
CA SER A 45 15.72 -2.65 13.27
C SER A 45 15.09 -1.52 14.10
N ILE A 46 15.79 -0.39 14.24
CA ILE A 46 15.39 0.76 15.06
C ILE A 46 15.59 2.02 14.22
N GLY A 47 14.67 2.97 14.30
CA GLY A 47 14.76 4.26 13.60
C GLY A 47 13.47 5.05 13.71
N THR A 48 13.50 6.28 13.26
CA THR A 48 12.38 7.23 13.32
C THR A 48 11.38 7.04 12.19
N TYR A 49 11.86 6.68 11.00
CA TYR A 49 11.06 6.59 9.79
C TYR A 49 11.08 5.18 9.20
N PRO A 50 9.96 4.68 8.68
CA PRO A 50 9.95 3.38 8.03
C PRO A 50 10.79 3.41 6.74
N PHE A 51 11.53 2.32 6.53
CA PHE A 51 12.31 2.05 5.32
C PHE A 51 11.66 0.92 4.54
N PHE A 52 11.24 1.23 3.31
CA PHE A 52 10.56 0.29 2.43
C PHE A 52 11.53 -0.30 1.41
N SER A 53 11.79 -1.57 1.55
CA SER A 53 12.53 -2.38 0.58
C SER A 53 11.59 -3.24 -0.27
N CYS A 54 12.17 -4.13 -1.09
CA CYS A 54 11.39 -5.15 -1.82
C CYS A 54 10.91 -6.29 -0.90
N SER A 55 11.38 -6.40 0.35
CA SER A 55 10.88 -7.36 1.34
C SER A 55 9.44 -7.05 1.73
N GLN A 56 8.73 -8.04 2.26
CA GLN A 56 7.42 -7.84 2.92
C GLN A 56 7.59 -7.04 4.22
N ASP A 57 8.68 -7.26 4.94
CA ASP A 57 8.97 -6.61 6.22
C ASP A 57 9.37 -5.14 6.02
N ILE A 58 8.96 -4.33 6.99
CA ILE A 58 9.34 -2.93 7.09
C ILE A 58 10.51 -2.84 8.06
N THR A 59 11.57 -2.17 7.65
CA THR A 59 12.70 -1.80 8.50
C THR A 59 12.67 -0.30 8.79
N TRP A 60 13.67 0.25 9.45
CA TRP A 60 13.65 1.63 9.93
C TRP A 60 14.91 2.38 9.52
N THR A 61 14.86 3.71 9.57
CA THR A 61 15.99 4.61 9.34
C THR A 61 15.76 5.93 10.07
N ASP A 62 16.81 6.74 10.24
CA ASP A 62 16.71 8.07 10.88
C ASP A 62 16.55 9.21 9.88
N GLU A 63 16.54 8.90 8.58
CA GLU A 63 16.34 9.86 7.52
C GLU A 63 15.12 9.50 6.68
N TYR A 64 14.51 10.49 6.02
CA TYR A 64 13.46 10.28 5.03
C TYR A 64 13.73 11.08 3.76
N SER A 65 13.30 10.57 2.63
CA SER A 65 13.37 11.23 1.33
C SER A 65 12.00 11.49 0.71
N PHE A 66 10.95 10.90 1.27
CA PHE A 66 9.60 10.95 0.73
C PHE A 66 8.59 11.27 1.82
N GLU A 67 7.50 11.97 1.43
CA GLU A 67 6.37 12.26 2.30
C GLU A 67 5.06 12.26 1.50
N GLY A 68 4.01 11.68 2.04
CA GLY A 68 2.66 11.67 1.46
C GLY A 68 2.01 10.29 1.40
N ASN A 69 0.89 10.22 0.65
CA ASN A 69 0.15 8.98 0.39
C ASN A 69 0.83 8.19 -0.72
N ALA A 70 1.71 7.28 -0.37
CA ALA A 70 2.55 6.54 -1.30
C ALA A 70 2.05 5.11 -1.54
N ILE A 71 2.11 4.70 -2.80
CA ILE A 71 2.01 3.32 -3.23
C ILE A 71 3.43 2.83 -3.50
N LEU A 72 3.86 1.79 -2.82
CA LEU A 72 5.21 1.28 -2.88
C LEU A 72 5.19 -0.08 -3.55
N VAL A 73 5.90 -0.21 -4.67
CA VAL A 73 5.93 -1.44 -5.47
C VAL A 73 7.34 -2.03 -5.46
N ALA A 74 7.47 -3.27 -5.03
CA ALA A 74 8.72 -3.99 -5.10
C ALA A 74 9.14 -4.17 -6.56
N GLY A 75 10.29 -3.63 -6.94
CA GLY A 75 10.81 -3.66 -8.32
C GLY A 75 11.50 -4.96 -8.69
N ASN A 76 11.86 -5.81 -7.72
CA ASN A 76 12.50 -7.10 -7.94
C ASN A 76 12.18 -8.11 -6.83
N GLY A 77 12.49 -9.37 -7.08
CA GLY A 77 12.33 -10.47 -6.12
C GLY A 77 10.87 -10.85 -5.93
N ASP A 78 10.40 -10.83 -4.70
CA ASP A 78 9.01 -11.11 -4.34
C ASP A 78 8.16 -9.86 -4.53
N PHE A 79 7.49 -9.77 -5.68
CA PHE A 79 6.69 -8.61 -6.04
C PHE A 79 5.54 -8.41 -5.05
N ASN A 80 5.52 -7.23 -4.45
CA ASN A 80 4.47 -6.83 -3.51
C ASN A 80 4.14 -5.35 -3.66
N VAL A 81 2.98 -4.96 -3.15
CA VAL A 81 2.51 -3.57 -3.14
C VAL A 81 2.12 -3.19 -1.72
N LYS A 82 2.67 -2.09 -1.23
CA LYS A 82 2.36 -1.52 0.08
C LYS A 82 1.72 -0.14 -0.08
N PHE A 83 0.92 0.26 0.89
CA PHE A 83 0.40 1.62 1.02
C PHE A 83 0.91 2.22 2.31
N TYR A 84 1.41 3.44 2.24
CA TYR A 84 1.86 4.18 3.41
C TYR A 84 1.53 5.66 3.28
N ASN A 85 1.14 6.27 4.39
CA ASN A 85 0.94 7.71 4.51
C ASN A 85 1.86 8.27 5.57
N GLY A 86 2.70 9.23 5.22
CA GLY A 86 3.64 9.88 6.14
C GLY A 86 5.02 10.06 5.54
N LYS A 87 6.01 10.25 6.41
CA LYS A 87 7.43 10.40 6.07
C LYS A 87 8.11 9.04 6.05
N PHE A 88 8.86 8.73 4.99
CA PHE A 88 9.50 7.43 4.82
C PHE A 88 10.74 7.50 3.93
N GLU A 89 11.50 6.43 3.95
CA GLU A 89 12.60 6.19 3.01
C GLU A 89 12.33 4.92 2.21
N ALA A 90 12.94 4.82 1.03
CA ALA A 90 12.77 3.67 0.15
C ALA A 90 14.08 3.22 -0.49
N TYR A 91 14.20 1.90 -0.64
CA TYR A 91 15.29 1.25 -1.35
C TYR A 91 15.26 1.58 -2.85
N GLN A 92 16.42 1.77 -3.47
CA GLN A 92 16.57 2.17 -4.87
C GLN A 92 15.88 1.23 -5.89
N ARG A 93 15.49 0.02 -5.51
CA ARG A 93 14.71 -0.92 -6.34
C ARG A 93 13.24 -1.00 -5.93
N THR A 94 12.79 -0.16 -5.03
CA THR A 94 11.36 0.01 -4.71
C THR A 94 10.85 1.21 -5.49
N TYR A 95 9.79 1.02 -6.26
CA TYR A 95 9.11 2.13 -6.93
C TYR A 95 8.21 2.85 -5.94
N VAL A 96 8.29 4.17 -5.97
CA VAL A 96 7.52 5.09 -5.12
C VAL A 96 6.56 5.85 -6.04
N LEU A 97 5.27 5.70 -5.79
CA LEU A 97 4.18 6.24 -6.58
C LEU A 97 3.34 7.14 -5.66
N ILE A 98 3.49 8.45 -5.81
CA ILE A 98 2.72 9.43 -5.03
C ILE A 98 1.83 10.21 -6.00
N PRO A 99 0.51 10.00 -5.98
CA PRO A 99 -0.41 10.70 -6.87
C PRO A 99 -0.40 12.20 -6.68
N HIS A 100 -0.53 12.94 -7.78
CA HIS A 100 -0.67 14.41 -7.76
C HIS A 100 -1.89 14.86 -6.96
N ASN A 101 -2.98 14.08 -7.02
CA ASN A 101 -4.15 14.29 -6.18
C ASN A 101 -4.25 13.16 -5.15
N PRO A 102 -4.11 13.47 -3.85
CA PRO A 102 -4.17 12.48 -2.77
C PRO A 102 -5.48 11.68 -2.71
N ARG A 103 -6.58 12.22 -3.23
CA ARG A 103 -7.89 11.53 -3.30
C ARG A 103 -7.80 10.19 -4.03
N PHE A 104 -6.95 10.10 -5.06
CA PHE A 104 -6.81 8.91 -5.88
C PHE A 104 -5.87 7.85 -5.29
N SER A 105 -5.13 8.17 -4.24
CA SER A 105 -4.04 7.31 -3.73
C SER A 105 -4.53 5.92 -3.32
N ALA A 106 -5.60 5.84 -2.55
CA ALA A 106 -6.14 4.57 -2.08
C ALA A 106 -6.73 3.74 -3.23
N TRP A 107 -7.47 4.35 -4.13
CA TRP A 107 -8.02 3.69 -5.31
C TRP A 107 -6.93 3.14 -6.23
N LEU A 108 -5.90 3.95 -6.56
CA LEU A 108 -4.77 3.54 -7.38
C LEU A 108 -3.95 2.43 -6.71
N PHE A 109 -3.84 2.45 -5.37
CA PHE A 109 -3.22 1.35 -4.65
C PHE A 109 -3.93 0.02 -4.92
N TYR A 110 -5.28 0.00 -4.90
CA TYR A 110 -6.02 -1.21 -5.19
C TYR A 110 -5.92 -1.61 -6.67
N ALA A 111 -5.85 -0.65 -7.61
CA ALA A 111 -5.63 -0.92 -9.03
C ALA A 111 -4.30 -1.64 -9.26
N VAL A 112 -3.20 -1.07 -8.75
CA VAL A 112 -1.86 -1.66 -8.86
C VAL A 112 -1.78 -3.00 -8.14
N LYS A 113 -2.35 -3.09 -6.93
CA LYS A 113 -2.33 -4.32 -6.12
C LYS A 113 -3.11 -5.46 -6.77
N TYR A 114 -4.27 -5.16 -7.35
CA TYR A 114 -5.11 -6.17 -7.99
C TYR A 114 -4.45 -6.72 -9.26
N ASP A 115 -3.94 -5.83 -10.10
CA ASP A 115 -3.34 -6.18 -11.38
C ASP A 115 -1.81 -6.36 -11.32
N LEU A 116 -1.23 -6.53 -10.12
CA LEU A 116 0.21 -6.72 -9.95
C LEU A 116 0.75 -7.85 -10.84
N ASN A 117 0.01 -8.95 -11.00
CA ASN A 117 0.40 -10.06 -11.86
C ASN A 117 0.48 -9.64 -13.35
N LYS A 118 -0.40 -8.76 -13.82
CA LYS A 118 -0.34 -8.22 -15.19
C LYS A 118 0.88 -7.31 -15.36
N ILE A 119 1.13 -6.42 -14.39
CA ILE A 119 2.29 -5.53 -14.38
C ILE A 119 3.59 -6.34 -14.41
N THR A 120 3.64 -7.43 -13.65
CA THR A 120 4.83 -8.28 -13.53
C THR A 120 4.94 -9.39 -14.59
N ALA A 121 3.93 -9.59 -15.43
CA ALA A 121 3.95 -10.61 -16.49
C ALA A 121 5.12 -10.41 -17.47
N ALA A 122 5.54 -9.18 -17.73
CA ALA A 122 6.68 -8.79 -18.53
C ALA A 122 8.00 -8.67 -17.75
N ALA A 123 8.05 -9.18 -16.51
CA ALA A 123 9.25 -9.13 -15.68
C ALA A 123 10.41 -9.88 -16.36
N ARG A 124 11.59 -9.28 -16.26
CA ARG A 124 12.85 -9.79 -16.86
C ARG A 124 13.73 -10.40 -15.76
N GLY A 125 14.72 -11.14 -16.17
CA GLY A 125 15.73 -11.76 -15.29
C GLY A 125 15.55 -13.27 -15.14
N SER A 126 16.66 -14.00 -15.21
CA SER A 126 16.69 -15.47 -15.13
C SER A 126 16.77 -15.97 -13.70
N VAL A 127 17.46 -15.25 -12.81
CA VAL A 127 17.66 -15.63 -11.40
C VAL A 127 16.76 -14.81 -10.50
N ILE A 128 16.80 -13.48 -10.64
CA ILE A 128 15.93 -12.57 -9.90
C ILE A 128 15.09 -11.81 -10.92
N LYS A 129 13.78 -12.01 -10.85
CA LYS A 129 12.84 -11.27 -11.70
C LYS A 129 12.78 -9.81 -11.27
N PHE A 130 12.71 -8.89 -12.22
CA PHE A 130 12.54 -7.47 -11.99
C PHE A 130 11.60 -6.84 -13.03
N ILE A 131 10.91 -5.80 -12.62
CA ILE A 131 10.14 -4.92 -13.50
C ILE A 131 10.90 -3.63 -13.74
N THR A 132 10.55 -2.97 -14.83
CA THR A 132 11.09 -1.66 -15.20
C THR A 132 10.09 -0.55 -14.85
N LYS A 133 10.55 0.69 -14.85
CA LYS A 133 9.70 1.87 -14.71
C LYS A 133 8.57 1.87 -15.75
N GLY A 134 8.87 1.54 -17.01
CA GLY A 134 7.89 1.47 -18.09
C GLY A 134 6.76 0.47 -17.84
N ASN A 135 7.00 -0.66 -17.13
CA ASN A 135 5.93 -1.58 -16.78
C ASN A 135 4.85 -0.95 -15.90
N LEU A 136 5.23 0.01 -15.06
CA LEU A 136 4.30 0.76 -14.23
C LEU A 136 3.71 1.96 -14.97
N GLU A 137 4.51 2.69 -15.74
CA GLU A 137 4.04 3.85 -16.50
C GLU A 137 3.00 3.47 -17.58
N ASP A 138 3.20 2.32 -18.23
CA ASP A 138 2.31 1.81 -19.27
C ASP A 138 1.15 0.97 -18.74
N PHE A 139 1.11 0.71 -17.43
CA PHE A 139 -0.03 0.02 -16.82
C PHE A 139 -1.30 0.84 -17.02
N SER A 140 -2.30 0.25 -17.69
CA SER A 140 -3.56 0.91 -18.01
C SER A 140 -4.77 0.17 -17.42
N PHE A 141 -5.82 0.94 -17.18
CA PHE A 141 -7.10 0.46 -16.64
C PHE A 141 -8.24 1.40 -17.05
N TYR A 142 -9.47 0.88 -17.04
CA TYR A 142 -10.65 1.67 -17.36
C TYR A 142 -11.25 2.33 -16.12
N ALA A 143 -11.65 3.59 -16.25
CA ALA A 143 -12.34 4.35 -15.20
C ALA A 143 -13.25 5.42 -15.82
N PRO A 144 -14.21 5.98 -15.04
CA PRO A 144 -15.08 7.05 -15.53
C PRO A 144 -14.30 8.24 -16.08
N LEU A 145 -14.79 8.83 -17.18
CA LEU A 145 -14.22 10.05 -17.76
C LEU A 145 -14.18 11.20 -16.73
N ASN A 146 -15.21 11.32 -15.90
CA ASN A 146 -15.28 12.32 -14.83
C ASN A 146 -15.02 11.67 -13.47
N LEU A 147 -13.73 11.46 -13.13
CA LEU A 147 -13.30 10.85 -11.87
C LEU A 147 -13.61 11.71 -10.63
N TYR A 148 -13.70 13.02 -10.80
CA TYR A 148 -13.95 13.94 -9.67
C TYR A 148 -15.38 13.84 -9.13
N ASP A 149 -16.34 13.43 -9.97
CA ASP A 149 -17.73 13.23 -9.59
C ASP A 149 -18.05 11.76 -9.25
N PHE A 150 -17.02 10.92 -9.12
CA PHE A 150 -17.19 9.49 -8.87
C PHE A 150 -16.87 9.14 -7.43
N ASP A 151 -17.89 9.20 -6.55
CA ASP A 151 -17.77 9.08 -5.09
C ASP A 151 -17.26 7.71 -4.62
N VAL A 152 -17.33 6.68 -5.46
CA VAL A 152 -16.82 5.34 -5.13
C VAL A 152 -15.33 5.38 -4.81
N ILE A 153 -14.58 6.33 -5.39
CA ILE A 153 -13.15 6.50 -5.13
C ILE A 153 -12.91 6.84 -3.64
N ASP A 154 -13.76 7.63 -3.03
CA ASP A 154 -13.60 8.05 -1.62
C ASP A 154 -13.82 6.89 -0.65
N GLN A 155 -14.60 5.87 -1.05
CA GLN A 155 -14.77 4.66 -0.24
C GLN A 155 -13.46 3.90 -0.03
N PHE A 156 -12.54 3.93 -1.00
CA PHE A 156 -11.22 3.31 -0.85
C PHE A 156 -10.38 4.01 0.21
N THR A 157 -10.46 5.34 0.27
CA THR A 157 -9.79 6.12 1.32
C THR A 157 -10.38 5.81 2.69
N ALA A 158 -11.72 5.75 2.80
CA ALA A 158 -12.39 5.39 4.05
C ALA A 158 -11.99 3.98 4.52
N ILE A 159 -11.96 3.00 3.62
CA ILE A 159 -11.52 1.62 3.91
C ILE A 159 -10.06 1.60 4.39
N ASN A 160 -9.17 2.31 3.71
CA ASN A 160 -7.75 2.35 4.11
C ASN A 160 -7.57 3.01 5.49
N ASN A 161 -8.33 4.05 5.80
CA ASN A 161 -8.29 4.71 7.11
C ASN A 161 -8.76 3.75 8.23
N ILE A 162 -9.84 3.00 8.00
CA ILE A 162 -10.31 1.98 8.95
C ILE A 162 -9.25 0.88 9.13
N ILE A 163 -8.62 0.42 8.05
CA ILE A 163 -7.55 -0.59 8.12
C ILE A 163 -6.36 -0.06 8.92
N ALA A 164 -5.96 1.20 8.71
CA ALA A 164 -4.87 1.84 9.45
C ALA A 164 -5.19 1.94 10.94
N SER A 165 -6.37 2.47 11.29
CA SER A 165 -6.83 2.59 12.68
C SER A 165 -6.88 1.23 13.39
N ASN A 166 -7.43 0.21 12.74
CA ASN A 166 -7.49 -1.14 13.32
C ASN A 166 -6.10 -1.76 13.52
N ARG A 167 -5.12 -1.43 12.67
CA ARG A 167 -3.73 -1.89 12.85
C ARG A 167 -3.05 -1.24 14.05
N GLU A 168 -3.27 0.07 14.23
CA GLU A 168 -2.76 0.81 15.39
C GLU A 168 -3.38 0.29 16.70
N GLU A 169 -4.69 0.08 16.70
CA GLU A 169 -5.39 -0.50 17.84
C GLU A 169 -4.88 -1.91 18.17
N ASN A 170 -4.73 -2.77 17.16
CA ASN A 170 -4.20 -4.12 17.34
C ASN A 170 -2.76 -4.11 17.89
N ALA A 171 -1.91 -3.18 17.46
CA ALA A 171 -0.57 -3.02 18.00
C ALA A 171 -0.62 -2.61 19.48
N CYS A 172 -1.44 -1.62 19.83
CA CYS A 172 -1.63 -1.18 21.21
C CYS A 172 -2.18 -2.30 22.10
N LEU A 173 -3.17 -3.06 21.63
CA LEU A 173 -3.72 -4.20 22.37
C LEU A 173 -2.69 -5.33 22.56
N SER A 174 -1.83 -5.57 21.58
CA SER A 174 -0.75 -6.54 21.69
C SER A 174 0.28 -6.12 22.75
N ASP A 175 0.70 -4.85 22.74
CA ASP A 175 1.63 -4.30 23.72
C ASP A 175 1.05 -4.34 25.14
N LEU A 176 -0.26 -4.03 25.27
CA LEU A 176 -0.97 -4.11 26.54
C LEU A 176 -1.04 -5.55 27.05
N ARG A 177 -1.41 -6.50 26.20
CA ARG A 177 -1.43 -7.93 26.55
C ARG A 177 -0.04 -8.39 27.02
N ASP A 178 1.02 -8.07 26.27
CA ASP A 178 2.37 -8.53 26.53
C ASP A 178 2.96 -7.89 27.80
N THR A 179 2.46 -6.71 28.19
CA THR A 179 2.80 -6.02 29.44
C THR A 179 2.03 -6.60 30.63
N LEU A 180 0.72 -6.88 30.47
CA LEU A 180 -0.14 -7.30 31.58
C LEU A 180 -0.04 -8.79 31.88
N LEU A 181 0.09 -9.63 30.85
CA LEU A 181 0.07 -11.08 31.03
C LEU A 181 1.14 -11.62 32.01
N PRO A 182 2.41 -11.19 31.93
CA PRO A 182 3.41 -11.59 32.92
C PRO A 182 3.08 -11.16 34.35
N LYS A 183 2.50 -9.95 34.51
CA LYS A 183 2.13 -9.42 35.83
C LYS A 183 0.95 -10.17 36.46
N LEU A 184 -0.01 -10.55 35.65
CA LEU A 184 -1.12 -11.41 36.07
C LEU A 184 -0.62 -12.81 36.47
N MET A 185 0.27 -13.40 35.67
CA MET A 185 0.82 -14.74 35.93
C MET A 185 1.73 -14.77 37.16
N SER A 186 2.42 -13.68 37.47
CA SER A 186 3.27 -13.56 38.67
C SER A 186 2.48 -13.22 39.94
N GLY A 187 1.19 -12.85 39.85
CA GLY A 187 0.39 -12.35 40.96
C GLY A 187 0.72 -10.91 41.35
N GLU A 188 1.52 -10.19 40.56
CA GLU A 188 1.78 -8.76 40.78
C GLU A 188 0.52 -7.90 40.58
N LEU A 189 -0.37 -8.34 39.67
CA LEU A 189 -1.70 -7.78 39.47
C LEU A 189 -2.74 -8.76 39.97
N ASP A 190 -3.48 -8.36 41.02
CA ASP A 190 -4.64 -9.09 41.49
C ASP A 190 -5.92 -8.55 40.82
N VAL A 191 -6.68 -9.43 40.22
CA VAL A 191 -7.94 -9.13 39.53
C VAL A 191 -9.15 -9.76 40.21
N SER A 192 -8.99 -10.29 41.44
CA SER A 192 -10.03 -11.00 42.18
C SER A 192 -11.26 -10.11 42.45
N ASP A 193 -11.07 -8.81 42.52
CA ASP A 193 -12.13 -7.81 42.85
C ASP A 193 -12.75 -7.15 41.60
N ILE A 194 -12.40 -7.62 40.38
CA ILE A 194 -12.99 -7.08 39.14
C ILE A 194 -14.24 -7.89 38.80
N ASP A 195 -15.40 -7.24 38.92
CA ASP A 195 -16.68 -7.77 38.40
C ASP A 195 -16.64 -7.78 36.87
N LEU A 196 -16.77 -8.96 36.25
CA LEU A 196 -16.79 -9.21 34.80
C LEU A 196 -18.21 -9.16 34.25
#